data_bfc0fddc93e1a8bf67db8eacd1f8ce0d
#
_entry.id   bfc0fddc93e1a8bf67db8eacd1f8ce0d
#
_cell.length_a   1.000
_cell.length_b   1.000
_cell.length_c   1.000
_cell.angle_alpha   90.00
_cell.angle_beta   90.00
_cell.angle_gamma   90.00
#
_symmetry.space_group_name_H-M   'P 1'
#
loop_
_entity.id
_entity.type
_entity.pdbx_description
1 polymer ?
#
loop_
_entity_poly.entity_id
_entity_poly.type
_entity_poly.pdbx_seq_one_letter_code
_entity_poly.pdbx_strand_id
1 'polypeptide(L)'
;MTLSASQVQEHLRGVAVGLLTPFDDDRRIEHEKIDENARTLSGKGIDTFLASANISEYHSLSREERVTVAATCTDALADDDCVLAGVGGNTSEARELVTAYDDVGVDAMMIMPPDHTYVHEQGLLEYYREIDAATETPLVPYVRGFDPSVEYLAALTRIDGVVGVKYALKDPVKLGAAIGVADDDVVWVDGLAEPYAVSFWAEGAEGFSAGVSNFRPEIGLALYEALSSGDWERARAIRNICVPFQRFRDETGENNDIDGAISVSAVKKGLQLAGLHGGQVREPIKPLSPDGESRAEELYNQLEDDIDRLIG
;
A
#
# COMPACT_ATOMS: atom_id res chain seq x y z
N MET A 1 15.54 6.39 -15.08
CA MET A 1 15.00 7.80 -15.06
C MET A 1 13.72 7.75 -14.26
N THR A 2 13.49 8.71 -13.36
CA THR A 2 12.21 8.77 -12.61
C THR A 2 11.05 9.11 -13.55
N LEU A 3 9.88 8.57 -13.24
CA LEU A 3 8.65 8.81 -13.98
C LEU A 3 8.16 10.27 -13.81
N SER A 4 7.51 10.81 -14.81
CA SER A 4 6.82 12.10 -14.71
C SER A 4 5.54 11.97 -13.86
N ALA A 5 5.03 13.10 -13.37
CA ALA A 5 3.78 13.14 -12.60
C ALA A 5 2.61 12.45 -13.34
N SER A 6 2.47 12.65 -14.65
CA SER A 6 1.43 12.01 -15.46
C SER A 6 1.63 10.49 -15.59
N GLN A 7 2.86 10.01 -15.67
CA GLN A 7 3.15 8.56 -15.67
C GLN A 7 2.85 7.95 -14.31
N VAL A 8 3.23 8.61 -13.20
CA VAL A 8 2.84 8.16 -11.85
C VAL A 8 1.32 8.06 -11.71
N GLN A 9 0.56 9.03 -12.23
CA GLN A 9 -0.91 8.98 -12.23
C GLN A 9 -1.46 7.77 -13.01
N GLU A 10 -0.87 7.43 -14.16
CA GLU A 10 -1.26 6.22 -14.91
C GLU A 10 -1.05 4.96 -14.06
N HIS A 11 0.07 4.84 -13.36
CA HIS A 11 0.34 3.73 -12.45
C HIS A 11 -0.59 3.68 -11.24
N LEU A 12 -0.96 4.84 -10.70
CA LEU A 12 -1.94 4.91 -9.61
C LEU A 12 -3.34 4.42 -10.03
N ARG A 13 -3.67 4.47 -11.33
CA ARG A 13 -4.87 3.86 -11.92
C ARG A 13 -4.70 2.36 -12.15
N GLY A 14 -4.20 1.66 -11.16
CA GLY A 14 -3.86 0.25 -11.25
C GLY A 14 -3.90 -0.44 -9.90
N VAL A 15 -3.09 -1.49 -9.78
CA VAL A 15 -2.94 -2.30 -8.57
C VAL A 15 -1.57 -2.03 -7.95
N ALA A 16 -1.53 -1.32 -6.83
CA ALA A 16 -0.29 -1.06 -6.12
C ALA A 16 0.00 -2.17 -5.09
N VAL A 17 1.13 -2.86 -5.24
CA VAL A 17 1.57 -3.92 -4.33
C VAL A 17 2.57 -3.39 -3.30
N GLY A 18 2.32 -3.68 -2.03
CA GLY A 18 3.28 -3.37 -0.97
C GLY A 18 4.39 -4.42 -0.90
N LEU A 19 5.63 -4.02 -1.17
CA LEU A 19 6.78 -4.90 -0.97
C LEU A 19 7.08 -5.02 0.53
N LEU A 20 6.91 -6.23 1.07
CA LEU A 20 7.23 -6.51 2.45
C LEU A 20 8.75 -6.58 2.64
N THR A 21 9.21 -6.28 3.85
CA THR A 21 10.63 -6.35 4.22
C THR A 21 10.92 -7.70 4.89
N PRO A 22 11.51 -8.69 4.19
CA PRO A 22 11.93 -9.93 4.82
C PRO A 22 13.10 -9.67 5.77
N PHE A 23 12.99 -10.18 7.00
CA PHE A 23 14.09 -10.20 7.96
C PHE A 23 14.56 -11.63 8.18
N ASP A 24 15.88 -11.78 8.41
CA ASP A 24 16.49 -13.04 8.83
C ASP A 24 16.21 -13.35 10.31
N ASP A 25 16.76 -14.46 10.82
CA ASP A 25 16.61 -14.87 12.23
C ASP A 25 17.31 -13.92 13.21
N ASP A 26 18.30 -13.15 12.76
CA ASP A 26 18.97 -12.08 13.50
C ASP A 26 18.29 -10.72 13.37
N ARG A 27 17.10 -10.66 12.71
CA ARG A 27 16.33 -9.46 12.43
C ARG A 27 17.03 -8.45 11.50
N ARG A 28 17.95 -8.90 10.65
CA ARG A 28 18.56 -8.09 9.60
C ARG A 28 17.71 -8.15 8.34
N ILE A 29 17.70 -7.06 7.57
CA ILE A 29 17.00 -7.00 6.28
C ILE A 29 17.68 -7.91 5.26
N GLU A 30 16.90 -8.73 4.58
CA GLU A 30 17.36 -9.60 3.49
C GLU A 30 17.08 -8.92 2.13
N HIS A 31 17.96 -8.00 1.73
CA HIS A 31 17.82 -7.20 0.51
C HIS A 31 17.68 -8.05 -0.77
N GLU A 32 18.42 -9.14 -0.89
CA GLU A 32 18.32 -10.07 -2.03
C GLU A 32 16.90 -10.64 -2.17
N LYS A 33 16.24 -10.92 -1.04
CA LYS A 33 14.86 -11.42 -1.03
C LYS A 33 13.81 -10.35 -1.38
N ILE A 34 14.09 -9.08 -1.07
CA ILE A 34 13.26 -7.96 -1.55
C ILE A 34 13.36 -7.88 -3.08
N ASP A 35 14.58 -7.91 -3.63
CA ASP A 35 14.83 -7.90 -5.08
C ASP A 35 14.12 -9.06 -5.77
N GLU A 36 14.26 -10.29 -5.28
CA GLU A 36 13.62 -11.48 -5.85
C GLU A 36 12.08 -11.37 -5.83
N ASN A 37 11.49 -10.90 -4.73
CA ASN A 37 10.05 -10.67 -4.64
C ASN A 37 9.58 -9.60 -5.64
N ALA A 38 10.29 -8.46 -5.72
CA ALA A 38 9.96 -7.36 -6.61
C ALA A 38 9.96 -7.82 -8.08
N ARG A 39 11.05 -8.47 -8.52
CA ARG A 39 11.17 -9.02 -9.89
C ARG A 39 10.10 -10.07 -10.19
N THR A 40 9.78 -10.92 -9.22
CA THR A 40 8.77 -11.97 -9.40
C THR A 40 7.39 -11.36 -9.59
N LEU A 41 7.03 -10.34 -8.82
CA LEU A 41 5.74 -9.67 -8.90
C LEU A 41 5.62 -8.81 -10.17
N SER A 42 6.69 -8.10 -10.56
CA SER A 42 6.76 -7.38 -11.85
C SER A 42 6.61 -8.36 -13.02
N GLY A 43 7.33 -9.49 -13.01
CA GLY A 43 7.18 -10.53 -14.02
C GLY A 43 5.77 -11.17 -14.11
N LYS A 44 4.92 -10.96 -13.10
CA LYS A 44 3.51 -11.37 -13.10
C LYS A 44 2.55 -10.24 -13.49
N GLY A 45 3.04 -9.09 -13.94
CA GLY A 45 2.27 -7.97 -14.47
C GLY A 45 1.92 -6.88 -13.45
N ILE A 46 2.49 -6.88 -12.26
CA ILE A 46 2.44 -5.73 -11.36
C ILE A 46 3.48 -4.71 -11.82
N ASP A 47 3.08 -3.48 -11.90
CA ASP A 47 3.89 -2.33 -12.34
C ASP A 47 3.96 -1.18 -11.34
N THR A 48 3.30 -1.33 -10.18
CA THR A 48 3.23 -0.29 -9.14
C THR A 48 3.54 -0.88 -7.78
N PHE A 49 4.59 -0.36 -7.13
CA PHE A 49 5.16 -0.93 -5.92
C PHE A 49 5.27 0.11 -4.80
N LEU A 50 4.90 -0.29 -3.58
CA LEU A 50 5.04 0.50 -2.38
C LEU A 50 6.23 -0.02 -1.56
N ALA A 51 7.33 0.72 -1.55
CA ALA A 51 8.51 0.45 -0.75
C ALA A 51 8.44 1.17 0.60
N SER A 52 8.98 0.57 1.65
CA SER A 52 9.01 1.17 3.01
C SER A 52 7.64 1.72 3.46
N ALA A 53 6.54 1.05 3.07
CA ALA A 53 5.18 1.42 3.45
C ALA A 53 4.78 0.79 4.80
N ASN A 54 3.55 1.03 5.27
CA ASN A 54 3.05 0.42 6.50
C ASN A 54 3.13 -1.11 6.48
N ILE A 55 2.74 -1.73 5.36
CA ILE A 55 2.81 -3.18 5.22
C ILE A 55 4.26 -3.68 5.13
N SER A 56 5.19 -2.82 4.71
CA SER A 56 6.64 -3.09 4.69
C SER A 56 7.32 -2.90 6.05
N GLU A 57 6.55 -2.77 7.12
CA GLU A 57 7.03 -2.51 8.49
C GLU A 57 7.76 -1.17 8.66
N TYR A 58 7.27 -0.10 8.02
CA TYR A 58 7.86 1.25 8.07
C TYR A 58 8.33 1.66 9.46
N HIS A 59 7.50 1.45 10.49
CA HIS A 59 7.80 1.85 11.87
C HIS A 59 8.83 0.96 12.57
N SER A 60 9.17 -0.20 12.00
CA SER A 60 10.22 -1.11 12.49
C SER A 60 11.58 -0.87 11.81
N LEU A 61 11.63 0.05 10.83
CA LEU A 61 12.83 0.41 10.08
C LEU A 61 13.44 1.70 10.58
N SER A 62 14.78 1.76 10.71
CA SER A 62 15.50 3.03 10.87
C SER A 62 15.37 3.88 9.59
N ARG A 63 15.74 5.16 9.67
CA ARG A 63 15.75 6.04 8.50
C ARG A 63 16.67 5.50 7.39
N GLU A 64 17.87 5.07 7.75
CA GLU A 64 18.86 4.50 6.84
C GLU A 64 18.34 3.21 6.19
N GLU A 65 17.67 2.35 6.96
CA GLU A 65 17.06 1.12 6.45
C GLU A 65 15.92 1.43 5.47
N ARG A 66 15.09 2.45 5.72
CA ARG A 66 14.02 2.87 4.78
C ARG A 66 14.61 3.28 3.44
N VAL A 67 15.69 4.06 3.44
CA VAL A 67 16.38 4.49 2.22
C VAL A 67 16.98 3.30 1.48
N THR A 68 17.66 2.37 2.18
CA THR A 68 18.25 1.19 1.53
C THR A 68 17.21 0.22 1.00
N VAL A 69 16.06 0.07 1.66
CA VAL A 69 14.93 -0.73 1.15
C VAL A 69 14.35 -0.09 -0.11
N ALA A 70 14.15 1.24 -0.13
CA ALA A 70 13.68 1.93 -1.32
C ALA A 70 14.67 1.79 -2.48
N ALA A 71 15.98 1.98 -2.23
CA ALA A 71 17.04 1.76 -3.21
C ALA A 71 17.02 0.33 -3.77
N THR A 72 16.87 -0.69 -2.90
CA THR A 72 16.76 -2.08 -3.34
C THR A 72 15.57 -2.28 -4.29
N CYS A 73 14.43 -1.64 -4.00
CA CYS A 73 13.24 -1.74 -4.86
C CYS A 73 13.46 -1.05 -6.21
N THR A 74 14.03 0.17 -6.23
CA THR A 74 14.31 0.89 -7.49
C THR A 74 15.35 0.17 -8.35
N ASP A 75 16.37 -0.46 -7.74
CA ASP A 75 17.39 -1.23 -8.46
C ASP A 75 16.85 -2.57 -9.00
N ALA A 76 15.84 -3.14 -8.36
CA ALA A 76 15.24 -4.42 -8.73
C ALA A 76 14.29 -4.31 -9.93
N LEU A 77 13.61 -3.19 -10.08
CA LEU A 77 12.48 -2.99 -10.98
C LEU A 77 12.91 -2.36 -12.31
N ALA A 78 12.06 -2.46 -13.33
CA ALA A 78 12.34 -1.90 -14.64
C ALA A 78 12.06 -0.38 -14.68
N ASP A 79 12.61 0.32 -15.66
CA ASP A 79 12.45 1.78 -15.84
C ASP A 79 10.99 2.21 -16.08
N ASP A 80 10.10 1.28 -16.41
CA ASP A 80 8.67 1.46 -16.63
C ASP A 80 7.80 0.96 -15.46
N ASP A 81 8.39 0.39 -14.41
CA ASP A 81 7.70 0.13 -13.14
C ASP A 81 7.71 1.40 -12.27
N CYS A 82 6.67 1.61 -11.45
CA CYS A 82 6.54 2.75 -10.56
C CYS A 82 6.84 2.37 -9.10
N VAL A 83 7.80 3.02 -8.48
CA VAL A 83 8.16 2.83 -7.08
C VAL A 83 7.73 4.03 -6.23
N LEU A 84 6.77 3.81 -5.33
CA LEU A 84 6.39 4.78 -4.31
C LEU A 84 7.07 4.44 -2.98
N ALA A 85 7.80 5.37 -2.37
CA ALA A 85 8.39 5.18 -1.06
C ALA A 85 7.58 5.83 0.06
N GLY A 86 7.43 5.12 1.19
CA GLY A 86 6.72 5.61 2.37
C GLY A 86 7.51 6.69 3.10
N VAL A 87 6.89 7.84 3.35
CA VAL A 87 7.44 8.97 4.11
C VAL A 87 6.55 9.25 5.32
N GLY A 88 7.14 9.51 6.47
CA GLY A 88 6.43 9.85 7.71
C GLY A 88 7.40 10.35 8.78
N GLY A 89 6.89 10.60 9.97
CA GLY A 89 7.64 11.19 11.06
C GLY A 89 7.28 12.66 11.25
N ASN A 90 8.08 13.39 12.03
CA ASN A 90 7.92 14.84 12.15
C ASN A 90 8.36 15.56 10.86
N THR A 91 7.98 16.83 10.70
CA THR A 91 8.24 17.61 9.48
C THR A 91 9.71 17.60 9.05
N SER A 92 10.66 17.72 10.01
CA SER A 92 12.09 17.72 9.70
C SER A 92 12.55 16.36 9.18
N GLU A 93 12.16 15.28 9.85
CA GLU A 93 12.48 13.91 9.43
C GLU A 93 11.88 13.57 8.06
N ALA A 94 10.62 13.98 7.82
CA ALA A 94 9.95 13.75 6.54
C ALA A 94 10.67 14.48 5.40
N ARG A 95 11.06 15.75 5.58
CA ARG A 95 11.83 16.53 4.59
C ARG A 95 13.21 15.93 4.30
N GLU A 96 13.92 15.48 5.34
CA GLU A 96 15.20 14.80 5.15
C GLU A 96 15.04 13.46 4.42
N LEU A 97 13.94 12.74 4.68
CA LEU A 97 13.69 11.44 4.05
C LEU A 97 13.33 11.59 2.58
N VAL A 98 12.50 12.58 2.19
CA VAL A 98 12.19 12.80 0.78
C VAL A 98 13.44 13.17 -0.02
N THR A 99 14.32 14.01 0.53
CA THR A 99 15.62 14.33 -0.11
C THR A 99 16.47 13.07 -0.31
N ALA A 100 16.51 12.17 0.69
CA ALA A 100 17.26 10.93 0.55
C ALA A 100 16.63 9.96 -0.47
N TYR A 101 15.32 10.00 -0.63
CA TYR A 101 14.61 9.21 -1.64
C TYR A 101 14.76 9.78 -3.05
N ASP A 102 14.88 11.11 -3.22
CA ASP A 102 15.24 11.73 -4.48
C ASP A 102 16.61 11.21 -4.98
N ASP A 103 17.58 11.07 -4.05
CA ASP A 103 18.92 10.57 -4.35
C ASP A 103 18.93 9.10 -4.83
N VAL A 104 17.98 8.28 -4.40
CA VAL A 104 17.85 6.87 -4.82
C VAL A 104 16.85 6.65 -5.96
N GLY A 105 16.20 7.71 -6.41
CA GLY A 105 15.41 7.73 -7.64
C GLY A 105 14.05 7.02 -7.55
N VAL A 106 13.32 7.17 -6.44
CA VAL A 106 11.92 6.73 -6.37
C VAL A 106 11.04 7.64 -7.25
N ASP A 107 9.93 7.12 -7.73
CA ASP A 107 9.05 7.83 -8.68
C ASP A 107 7.98 8.67 -7.99
N ALA A 108 7.57 8.29 -6.77
CA ALA A 108 6.64 9.07 -5.97
C ALA A 108 6.84 8.84 -4.47
N MET A 109 6.33 9.77 -3.66
CA MET A 109 6.39 9.74 -2.19
C MET A 109 5.00 9.47 -1.62
N MET A 110 4.78 8.32 -0.97
CA MET A 110 3.55 8.08 -0.22
C MET A 110 3.66 8.68 1.18
N ILE A 111 3.02 9.83 1.40
CA ILE A 111 3.17 10.58 2.64
C ILE A 111 2.16 10.13 3.67
N MET A 112 2.63 9.49 4.73
CA MET A 112 1.81 9.10 5.89
C MET A 112 1.55 10.29 6.80
N PRO A 113 0.37 10.40 7.43
CA PRO A 113 0.16 11.43 8.44
C PRO A 113 1.15 11.24 9.59
N PRO A 114 1.61 12.33 10.23
CA PRO A 114 2.48 12.21 11.40
C PRO A 114 1.73 11.49 12.53
N ASP A 115 2.43 10.56 13.20
CA ASP A 115 1.91 9.88 14.39
C ASP A 115 1.98 10.83 15.58
N HIS A 116 0.95 11.68 15.71
CA HIS A 116 0.86 12.71 16.74
C HIS A 116 -0.48 12.65 17.47
N THR A 117 -0.45 12.74 18.79
CA THR A 117 -1.65 12.69 19.65
C THR A 117 -2.65 13.83 19.34
N TYR A 118 -2.14 15.01 18.98
CA TYR A 118 -2.94 16.20 18.71
C TYR A 118 -2.64 16.70 17.30
N VAL A 119 -3.58 16.51 16.38
CA VAL A 119 -3.49 16.99 15.00
C VAL A 119 -4.60 17.98 14.71
N HIS A 120 -4.33 18.91 13.78
CA HIS A 120 -5.29 19.86 13.25
C HIS A 120 -5.19 19.87 11.74
N GLU A 121 -6.32 19.87 11.02
CA GLU A 121 -6.34 19.76 9.55
C GLU A 121 -5.46 20.82 8.86
N GLN A 122 -5.49 22.08 9.32
CA GLN A 122 -4.60 23.12 8.77
C GLN A 122 -3.13 22.79 9.00
N GLY A 123 -2.76 22.29 10.20
CA GLY A 123 -1.40 21.88 10.50
C GLY A 123 -0.95 20.68 9.66
N LEU A 124 -1.86 19.73 9.34
CA LEU A 124 -1.58 18.64 8.42
C LEU A 124 -1.36 19.16 6.99
N LEU A 125 -2.15 20.12 6.51
CA LEU A 125 -1.95 20.74 5.20
C LEU A 125 -0.60 21.48 5.12
N GLU A 126 -0.21 22.16 6.20
CA GLU A 126 1.12 22.79 6.31
C GLU A 126 2.24 21.75 6.28
N TYR A 127 2.07 20.62 6.98
CA TYR A 127 3.00 19.50 6.95
C TYR A 127 3.23 18.97 5.53
N TYR A 128 2.16 18.74 4.75
CA TYR A 128 2.29 18.28 3.37
C TYR A 128 2.95 19.32 2.46
N ARG A 129 2.64 20.61 2.63
CA ARG A 129 3.28 21.70 1.87
C ARG A 129 4.78 21.84 2.18
N GLU A 130 5.17 21.63 3.45
CA GLU A 130 6.59 21.64 3.82
C GLU A 130 7.38 20.47 3.23
N ILE A 131 6.72 19.34 3.02
CA ILE A 131 7.31 18.19 2.32
C ILE A 131 7.38 18.47 0.82
N ASP A 132 6.31 18.97 0.23
CA ASP A 132 6.22 19.37 -1.18
C ASP A 132 7.35 20.35 -1.55
N ALA A 133 7.58 21.36 -0.71
CA ALA A 133 8.67 22.32 -0.90
C ALA A 133 10.09 21.72 -0.80
N ALA A 134 10.26 20.49 -0.38
CA ALA A 134 11.56 19.83 -0.19
C ALA A 134 11.93 18.84 -1.32
N THR A 135 11.03 18.57 -2.26
CA THR A 135 11.23 17.61 -3.36
C THR A 135 10.47 18.06 -4.62
N GLU A 136 10.93 17.65 -5.78
CA GLU A 136 10.19 17.75 -7.04
C GLU A 136 9.49 16.43 -7.40
N THR A 137 9.69 15.37 -6.61
CA THR A 137 9.08 14.06 -6.81
C THR A 137 7.62 14.09 -6.41
N PRO A 138 6.69 13.52 -7.21
CA PRO A 138 5.26 13.52 -6.96
C PRO A 138 4.85 12.98 -5.59
N LEU A 139 3.83 13.58 -4.97
CA LEU A 139 3.33 13.22 -3.66
C LEU A 139 1.98 12.48 -3.74
N VAL A 140 1.82 11.48 -2.89
CA VAL A 140 0.59 10.73 -2.68
C VAL A 140 0.27 10.72 -1.17
N PRO A 141 -0.46 11.71 -0.64
CA PRO A 141 -0.93 11.69 0.75
C PRO A 141 -1.72 10.44 1.08
N TYR A 142 -1.39 9.82 2.22
CA TYR A 142 -2.06 8.62 2.71
C TYR A 142 -3.01 8.98 3.86
N VAL A 143 -4.31 8.96 3.60
CA VAL A 143 -5.35 9.32 4.57
C VAL A 143 -5.76 8.09 5.37
N ARG A 144 -5.33 8.02 6.63
CA ARG A 144 -5.69 6.97 7.59
C ARG A 144 -5.51 7.42 9.04
N GLY A 145 -6.18 6.74 9.97
CA GLY A 145 -5.96 6.89 11.40
C GLY A 145 -6.63 8.11 12.04
N PHE A 146 -7.29 8.95 11.26
CA PHE A 146 -8.11 10.07 11.71
C PHE A 146 -9.29 10.26 10.76
N ASP A 147 -10.29 11.01 11.17
CA ASP A 147 -11.51 11.27 10.38
C ASP A 147 -11.54 12.74 9.89
N PRO A 148 -10.98 13.03 8.69
CA PRO A 148 -10.89 14.38 8.17
C PRO A 148 -12.24 14.88 7.62
N SER A 149 -12.37 16.22 7.50
CA SER A 149 -13.45 16.86 6.75
C SER A 149 -13.30 16.65 5.23
N VAL A 150 -14.41 16.78 4.50
CA VAL A 150 -14.42 16.77 3.03
C VAL A 150 -13.58 17.93 2.49
N GLU A 151 -13.67 19.09 3.14
CA GLU A 151 -12.91 20.30 2.80
C GLU A 151 -11.39 20.09 2.92
N TYR A 152 -10.96 19.36 3.95
CA TYR A 152 -9.54 18.98 4.10
C TYR A 152 -9.09 18.06 2.97
N LEU A 153 -9.87 17.03 2.65
CA LEU A 153 -9.57 16.09 1.57
C LEU A 153 -9.44 16.82 0.22
N ALA A 154 -10.35 17.74 -0.07
CA ALA A 154 -10.26 18.57 -1.26
C ALA A 154 -9.06 19.55 -1.21
N ALA A 155 -8.68 20.05 -0.04
CA ALA A 155 -7.52 20.93 0.10
C ALA A 155 -6.18 20.21 -0.11
N LEU A 156 -6.08 18.91 0.16
CA LEU A 156 -4.91 18.09 -0.16
C LEU A 156 -4.63 18.08 -1.66
N THR A 157 -5.67 17.96 -2.50
CA THR A 157 -5.53 17.89 -3.96
C THR A 157 -5.08 19.22 -4.60
N ARG A 158 -5.05 20.32 -3.83
CA ARG A 158 -4.59 21.65 -4.28
C ARG A 158 -3.14 21.95 -3.88
N ILE A 159 -2.41 20.99 -3.39
CA ILE A 159 -0.95 21.08 -3.16
C ILE A 159 -0.27 20.68 -4.47
N ASP A 160 0.63 21.51 -4.97
CA ASP A 160 1.15 21.43 -6.36
C ASP A 160 1.76 20.06 -6.70
N GLY A 161 2.52 19.46 -5.79
CA GLY A 161 3.15 18.14 -6.00
C GLY A 161 2.22 16.95 -5.78
N VAL A 162 0.98 17.14 -5.33
CA VAL A 162 0.05 16.04 -5.07
C VAL A 162 -0.58 15.55 -6.38
N VAL A 163 -0.27 14.32 -6.77
CA VAL A 163 -0.78 13.66 -7.98
C VAL A 163 -1.82 12.58 -7.70
N GLY A 164 -1.91 12.11 -6.46
CA GLY A 164 -2.89 11.13 -6.03
C GLY A 164 -3.16 11.20 -4.53
N VAL A 165 -4.26 10.61 -4.09
CA VAL A 165 -4.60 10.46 -2.67
C VAL A 165 -4.93 9.00 -2.39
N LYS A 166 -4.19 8.37 -1.48
CA LYS A 166 -4.51 7.03 -1.00
C LYS A 166 -5.47 7.13 0.19
N TYR A 167 -6.73 6.76 -0.03
CA TYR A 167 -7.79 6.87 0.96
C TYR A 167 -8.04 5.54 1.67
N ALA A 168 -7.86 5.49 2.99
CA ALA A 168 -7.98 4.27 3.80
C ALA A 168 -8.90 4.44 5.01
N LEU A 169 -10.03 5.08 4.80
CA LEU A 169 -11.13 5.15 5.77
C LEU A 169 -12.31 4.31 5.25
N LYS A 170 -13.00 3.61 6.15
CA LYS A 170 -14.14 2.73 5.82
C LYS A 170 -15.42 3.54 5.52
N ASP A 171 -15.31 4.62 4.74
CA ASP A 171 -16.39 5.53 4.41
C ASP A 171 -16.37 5.89 2.90
N PRO A 172 -17.01 5.08 2.04
CA PRO A 172 -17.09 5.36 0.61
C PRO A 172 -17.92 6.60 0.29
N VAL A 173 -18.94 6.94 1.09
CA VAL A 173 -19.78 8.13 0.88
C VAL A 173 -18.95 9.41 1.06
N LYS A 174 -18.10 9.46 2.08
CA LYS A 174 -17.18 10.59 2.27
C LYS A 174 -16.16 10.68 1.14
N LEU A 175 -15.66 9.54 0.63
CA LEU A 175 -14.77 9.52 -0.53
C LEU A 175 -15.45 10.16 -1.75
N GLY A 176 -16.66 9.73 -2.11
CA GLY A 176 -17.41 10.30 -3.22
C GLY A 176 -17.69 11.80 -3.05
N ALA A 177 -18.03 12.23 -1.84
CA ALA A 177 -18.21 13.65 -1.53
C ALA A 177 -16.90 14.45 -1.68
N ALA A 178 -15.76 13.88 -1.29
CA ALA A 178 -14.46 14.53 -1.45
C ALA A 178 -14.05 14.64 -2.92
N ILE A 179 -14.21 13.56 -3.69
CA ILE A 179 -13.94 13.54 -5.14
C ILE A 179 -14.79 14.61 -5.86
N GLY A 180 -16.07 14.75 -5.50
CA GLY A 180 -16.97 15.70 -6.12
C GLY A 180 -16.61 17.18 -5.92
N VAL A 181 -15.65 17.52 -5.04
CA VAL A 181 -15.19 18.89 -4.75
C VAL A 181 -13.68 19.07 -4.79
N ALA A 182 -12.95 17.99 -5.10
CA ALA A 182 -11.50 17.97 -5.25
C ALA A 182 -11.06 18.52 -6.63
N ASP A 183 -9.77 18.67 -6.85
CA ASP A 183 -9.21 18.92 -8.17
C ASP A 183 -9.32 17.67 -9.04
N ASP A 184 -9.78 17.84 -10.30
CA ASP A 184 -10.05 16.75 -11.25
C ASP A 184 -8.77 16.02 -11.72
N ASP A 185 -7.59 16.63 -11.53
CA ASP A 185 -6.30 16.11 -12.00
C ASP A 185 -5.62 15.16 -10.99
N VAL A 186 -6.28 14.80 -9.86
CA VAL A 186 -5.70 13.95 -8.80
C VAL A 186 -6.37 12.58 -8.77
N VAL A 187 -5.56 11.51 -8.78
CA VAL A 187 -6.03 10.13 -8.76
C VAL A 187 -6.37 9.67 -7.34
N TRP A 188 -7.54 9.11 -7.14
CA TRP A 188 -7.95 8.54 -5.85
C TRP A 188 -7.76 7.03 -5.82
N VAL A 189 -7.01 6.55 -4.82
CA VAL A 189 -6.62 5.15 -4.67
C VAL A 189 -7.23 4.57 -3.39
N ASP A 190 -7.89 3.43 -3.51
CA ASP A 190 -8.34 2.65 -2.34
C ASP A 190 -7.13 2.16 -1.53
N GLY A 191 -7.08 2.57 -0.26
CA GLY A 191 -6.05 2.18 0.69
C GLY A 191 -6.41 1.01 1.60
N LEU A 192 -7.60 0.38 1.40
CA LEU A 192 -8.14 -0.71 2.24
C LEU A 192 -8.14 -2.08 1.54
N ALA A 193 -7.50 -2.17 0.37
CA ALA A 193 -7.34 -3.38 -0.43
C ALA A 193 -8.66 -3.92 -1.04
N GLU A 194 -8.58 -5.10 -1.63
CA GLU A 194 -9.61 -5.72 -2.47
C GLU A 194 -11.05 -5.70 -1.88
N PRO A 195 -11.28 -5.87 -0.56
CA PRO A 195 -12.63 -5.86 0.00
C PRO A 195 -13.39 -4.56 -0.24
N TYR A 196 -12.70 -3.44 -0.34
CA TYR A 196 -13.28 -2.11 -0.52
C TYR A 196 -13.24 -1.62 -1.97
N ALA A 197 -12.43 -2.21 -2.84
CA ALA A 197 -12.21 -1.77 -4.21
C ALA A 197 -13.51 -1.56 -4.99
N VAL A 198 -14.47 -2.49 -4.92
CA VAL A 198 -15.77 -2.38 -5.63
C VAL A 198 -16.58 -1.16 -5.18
N SER A 199 -16.64 -0.90 -3.86
CA SER A 199 -17.41 0.23 -3.33
C SER A 199 -16.70 1.56 -3.57
N PHE A 200 -15.39 1.60 -3.46
CA PHE A 200 -14.62 2.83 -3.70
C PHE A 200 -14.57 3.18 -5.19
N TRP A 201 -14.48 2.17 -6.06
CA TRP A 201 -14.58 2.37 -7.51
C TRP A 201 -15.92 3.00 -7.92
N ALA A 202 -17.03 2.54 -7.29
CA ALA A 202 -18.34 3.13 -7.52
C ALA A 202 -18.45 4.60 -7.11
N GLU A 203 -17.61 5.07 -6.18
CA GLU A 203 -17.54 6.45 -5.73
C GLU A 203 -16.46 7.27 -6.48
N GLY A 204 -15.70 6.65 -7.39
CA GLY A 204 -14.74 7.35 -8.25
C GLY A 204 -13.27 7.11 -7.91
N ALA A 205 -12.92 6.12 -7.07
CA ALA A 205 -11.54 5.66 -6.99
C ALA A 205 -11.14 4.98 -8.31
N GLU A 206 -9.89 5.15 -8.73
CA GLU A 206 -9.39 4.68 -10.02
C GLU A 206 -8.32 3.57 -9.90
N GLY A 207 -7.89 3.27 -8.68
CA GLY A 207 -6.95 2.20 -8.36
C GLY A 207 -7.09 1.72 -6.92
N PHE A 208 -6.33 0.69 -6.55
CA PHE A 208 -6.33 0.19 -5.18
C PHE A 208 -4.98 -0.41 -4.78
N SER A 209 -4.68 -0.36 -3.47
CA SER A 209 -3.52 -1.05 -2.92
C SER A 209 -3.87 -2.48 -2.56
N ALA A 210 -2.92 -3.40 -2.79
CA ALA A 210 -3.11 -4.82 -2.61
C ALA A 210 -3.23 -5.25 -1.14
N GLY A 211 -3.99 -6.31 -0.95
CA GLY A 211 -4.02 -7.11 0.26
C GLY A 211 -3.54 -8.52 -0.02
N VAL A 212 -4.41 -9.40 -0.54
CA VAL A 212 -4.03 -10.75 -0.99
C VAL A 212 -3.22 -10.71 -2.29
N SER A 213 -3.38 -9.68 -3.10
CA SER A 213 -2.62 -9.49 -4.33
C SER A 213 -1.12 -9.24 -4.08
N ASN A 214 -0.70 -8.97 -2.84
CA ASN A 214 0.72 -8.95 -2.47
C ASN A 214 1.41 -10.31 -2.68
N PHE A 215 0.68 -11.42 -2.66
CA PHE A 215 1.21 -12.76 -2.87
C PHE A 215 0.50 -13.53 -4.00
N ARG A 216 -0.69 -13.09 -4.42
CA ARG A 216 -1.45 -13.62 -5.57
C ARG A 216 -1.89 -12.46 -6.48
N PRO A 217 -0.92 -11.84 -7.23
CA PRO A 217 -1.15 -10.62 -8.00
C PRO A 217 -2.22 -10.77 -9.08
N GLU A 218 -2.42 -11.97 -9.64
CA GLU A 218 -3.46 -12.27 -10.62
C GLU A 218 -4.87 -11.92 -10.14
N ILE A 219 -5.12 -11.96 -8.83
CA ILE A 219 -6.41 -11.58 -8.24
C ILE A 219 -6.65 -10.09 -8.41
N GLY A 220 -5.64 -9.27 -8.03
CA GLY A 220 -5.73 -7.82 -8.16
C GLY A 220 -5.89 -7.39 -9.62
N LEU A 221 -5.09 -7.98 -10.50
CA LEU A 221 -5.15 -7.69 -11.93
C LEU A 221 -6.53 -8.04 -12.52
N ALA A 222 -7.08 -9.22 -12.19
CA ALA A 222 -8.42 -9.61 -12.63
C ALA A 222 -9.53 -8.75 -12.02
N LEU A 223 -9.38 -8.32 -10.77
CA LEU A 223 -10.32 -7.39 -10.12
C LEU A 223 -10.29 -6.02 -10.80
N TYR A 224 -9.10 -5.50 -11.08
CA TYR A 224 -8.94 -4.23 -11.78
C TYR A 224 -9.52 -4.29 -13.19
N GLU A 225 -9.26 -5.36 -13.96
CA GLU A 225 -9.84 -5.59 -15.28
C GLU A 225 -11.39 -5.59 -15.23
N ALA A 226 -11.97 -6.30 -14.27
CA ALA A 226 -13.41 -6.36 -14.09
C ALA A 226 -14.01 -4.99 -13.73
N LEU A 227 -13.35 -4.21 -12.86
CA LEU A 227 -13.79 -2.87 -12.47
C LEU A 227 -13.69 -1.89 -13.64
N SER A 228 -12.56 -1.85 -14.35
CA SER A 228 -12.32 -0.93 -15.45
C SER A 228 -13.20 -1.23 -16.68
N SER A 229 -13.57 -2.49 -16.90
CA SER A 229 -14.53 -2.88 -17.95
C SER A 229 -16.01 -2.73 -17.54
N GLY A 230 -16.29 -2.41 -16.28
CA GLY A 230 -17.66 -2.30 -15.75
C GLY A 230 -18.35 -3.65 -15.53
N ASP A 231 -17.60 -4.74 -15.45
CA ASP A 231 -18.14 -6.06 -15.09
C ASP A 231 -18.28 -6.21 -13.57
N TRP A 232 -19.31 -5.56 -13.05
CA TRP A 232 -19.60 -5.51 -11.61
C TRP A 232 -19.90 -6.87 -10.99
N GLU A 233 -20.41 -7.82 -11.76
CA GLU A 233 -20.71 -9.17 -11.28
C GLU A 233 -19.39 -9.92 -11.03
N ARG A 234 -18.49 -9.92 -12.02
CA ARG A 234 -17.14 -10.51 -11.90
C ARG A 234 -16.33 -9.81 -10.82
N ALA A 235 -16.34 -8.48 -10.77
CA ALA A 235 -15.62 -7.71 -9.74
C ALA A 235 -16.06 -8.10 -8.31
N ARG A 236 -17.39 -8.24 -8.07
CA ARG A 236 -17.90 -8.69 -6.77
C ARG A 236 -17.53 -10.13 -6.46
N ALA A 237 -17.52 -11.02 -7.46
CA ALA A 237 -17.12 -12.41 -7.28
C ALA A 237 -15.64 -12.49 -6.86
N ILE A 238 -14.75 -11.83 -7.58
CA ILE A 238 -13.30 -11.78 -7.27
C ILE A 238 -13.07 -11.13 -5.90
N ARG A 239 -13.70 -9.97 -5.60
CA ARG A 239 -13.63 -9.36 -4.28
C ARG A 239 -13.99 -10.33 -3.16
N ASN A 240 -15.03 -11.14 -3.36
CA ASN A 240 -15.55 -12.04 -2.33
C ASN A 240 -14.58 -13.15 -1.96
N ILE A 241 -13.76 -13.65 -2.89
CA ILE A 241 -12.74 -14.67 -2.57
C ILE A 241 -11.59 -14.08 -1.71
N CYS A 242 -11.34 -12.78 -1.78
CA CYS A 242 -10.34 -12.11 -0.95
C CYS A 242 -10.78 -11.94 0.52
N VAL A 243 -12.09 -11.82 0.76
CA VAL A 243 -12.66 -11.43 2.06
C VAL A 243 -12.24 -12.34 3.21
N PRO A 244 -12.22 -13.69 3.09
CA PRO A 244 -11.84 -14.54 4.20
C PRO A 244 -10.42 -14.29 4.72
N PHE A 245 -9.43 -14.20 3.82
CA PHE A 245 -8.04 -13.91 4.19
C PHE A 245 -7.87 -12.49 4.71
N GLN A 246 -8.57 -11.50 4.13
CA GLN A 246 -8.53 -10.13 4.60
C GLN A 246 -9.13 -9.96 6.00
N ARG A 247 -10.22 -10.68 6.33
CA ARG A 247 -10.77 -10.70 7.69
C ARG A 247 -9.82 -11.32 8.69
N PHE A 248 -9.11 -12.37 8.31
CA PHE A 248 -8.06 -12.95 9.15
C PHE A 248 -6.95 -11.92 9.46
N ARG A 249 -6.54 -11.12 8.48
CA ARG A 249 -5.57 -10.03 8.69
C ARG A 249 -6.05 -8.96 9.68
N ASP A 250 -7.36 -8.73 9.76
CA ASP A 250 -7.97 -7.73 10.66
C ASP A 250 -8.09 -8.24 12.11
N GLU A 251 -7.75 -9.50 12.39
CA GLU A 251 -7.85 -10.08 13.74
C GLU A 251 -6.77 -9.56 14.68
N THR A 252 -7.08 -9.65 15.98
CA THR A 252 -6.17 -9.21 17.04
C THR A 252 -4.99 -10.15 17.25
N GLY A 253 -5.15 -11.43 16.90
CA GLY A 253 -4.21 -12.48 17.25
C GLY A 253 -4.38 -12.96 18.69
N GLU A 254 -3.52 -13.91 19.10
CA GLU A 254 -3.58 -14.54 20.40
C GLU A 254 -3.11 -13.60 21.51
N ASN A 255 -3.86 -13.56 22.65
CA ASN A 255 -3.56 -12.75 23.82
C ASN A 255 -3.36 -11.25 23.53
N ASN A 256 -4.15 -10.70 22.62
CA ASN A 256 -4.09 -9.30 22.20
C ASN A 256 -5.49 -8.77 21.86
N ASP A 257 -5.72 -7.46 22.11
CA ASP A 257 -6.99 -6.78 21.86
C ASP A 257 -6.87 -5.67 20.78
N ILE A 258 -5.72 -5.59 20.09
CA ILE A 258 -5.48 -4.58 19.05
C ILE A 258 -5.87 -5.15 17.69
N ASP A 259 -6.90 -4.59 17.06
CA ASP A 259 -7.36 -4.99 15.74
C ASP A 259 -6.25 -4.88 14.68
N GLY A 260 -6.17 -5.87 13.80
CA GLY A 260 -5.20 -5.91 12.70
C GLY A 260 -3.75 -6.17 13.13
N ALA A 261 -3.51 -6.57 14.38
CA ALA A 261 -2.16 -6.78 14.89
C ALA A 261 -1.39 -7.91 14.17
N ILE A 262 -2.09 -8.87 13.57
CA ILE A 262 -1.47 -9.96 12.80
C ILE A 262 -1.37 -9.66 11.29
N SER A 263 -1.78 -8.48 10.84
CA SER A 263 -1.91 -8.16 9.42
C SER A 263 -0.63 -8.39 8.62
N VAL A 264 0.51 -7.88 9.10
CA VAL A 264 1.81 -8.06 8.44
C VAL A 264 2.23 -9.52 8.44
N SER A 265 2.14 -10.18 9.58
CA SER A 265 2.53 -11.59 9.76
C SER A 265 1.68 -12.53 8.89
N ALA A 266 0.39 -12.24 8.73
CA ALA A 266 -0.50 -12.98 7.85
C ALA A 266 -0.10 -12.84 6.37
N VAL A 267 0.23 -11.63 5.91
CA VAL A 267 0.70 -11.41 4.54
C VAL A 267 2.07 -12.06 4.30
N LYS A 268 2.99 -11.97 5.25
CA LYS A 268 4.29 -12.68 5.17
C LYS A 268 4.12 -14.19 5.06
N LYS A 269 3.16 -14.76 5.80
CA LYS A 269 2.82 -16.20 5.66
C LYS A 269 2.22 -16.47 4.28
N GLY A 270 1.35 -15.61 3.76
CA GLY A 270 0.82 -15.71 2.39
C GLY A 270 1.93 -15.71 1.33
N LEU A 271 2.93 -14.82 1.47
CA LEU A 271 4.12 -14.82 0.59
C LEU A 271 4.86 -16.15 0.63
N GLN A 272 5.13 -16.70 1.83
CA GLN A 272 5.81 -17.99 1.99
C GLN A 272 5.02 -19.13 1.31
N LEU A 273 3.70 -19.17 1.48
CA LEU A 273 2.84 -20.17 0.87
C LEU A 273 2.81 -20.05 -0.67
N ALA A 274 2.91 -18.83 -1.19
CA ALA A 274 3.01 -18.55 -2.64
C ALA A 274 4.42 -18.77 -3.22
N GLY A 275 5.40 -19.22 -2.41
CA GLY A 275 6.78 -19.42 -2.82
C GLY A 275 7.62 -18.15 -2.92
N LEU A 276 7.14 -17.06 -2.32
CA LEU A 276 7.84 -15.78 -2.16
C LEU A 276 8.48 -15.67 -0.76
N HIS A 277 9.25 -14.63 -0.53
CA HIS A 277 9.99 -14.44 0.71
C HIS A 277 9.23 -13.54 1.70
N GLY A 278 8.63 -14.12 2.75
CA GLY A 278 8.02 -13.37 3.85
C GLY A 278 9.05 -12.94 4.92
N GLY A 279 9.98 -13.84 5.27
CA GLY A 279 10.97 -13.62 6.35
C GLY A 279 10.33 -13.51 7.74
N GLN A 280 11.14 -13.09 8.72
CA GLN A 280 10.67 -12.77 10.06
C GLN A 280 10.04 -11.37 10.13
N VAL A 281 9.37 -11.05 11.25
CA VAL A 281 8.88 -9.69 11.58
C VAL A 281 9.75 -9.07 12.67
N ARG A 282 9.77 -7.72 12.80
CA ARG A 282 10.40 -7.00 13.91
C ARG A 282 9.37 -6.51 14.92
N GLU A 283 9.78 -6.34 16.16
CA GLU A 283 8.97 -5.68 17.19
C GLU A 283 8.52 -4.26 16.72
N PRO A 284 7.31 -3.84 17.08
CA PRO A 284 6.35 -4.48 18.01
C PRO A 284 5.47 -5.57 17.37
N ILE A 285 5.66 -5.90 16.10
CA ILE A 285 4.91 -6.96 15.42
C ILE A 285 5.35 -8.33 15.93
N LYS A 286 4.40 -9.26 16.01
CA LYS A 286 4.62 -10.64 16.44
C LYS A 286 4.40 -11.61 15.28
N PRO A 287 5.18 -12.72 15.20
CA PRO A 287 4.85 -13.83 14.31
C PRO A 287 3.45 -14.37 14.61
N LEU A 288 2.85 -15.03 13.63
CA LEU A 288 1.63 -15.80 13.89
C LEU A 288 1.87 -16.89 14.94
N SER A 289 0.85 -17.20 15.74
CA SER A 289 0.84 -18.41 16.56
C SER A 289 0.75 -19.65 15.67
N PRO A 290 1.07 -20.86 16.18
CA PRO A 290 0.91 -22.10 15.42
C PRO A 290 -0.52 -22.29 14.86
N ASP A 291 -1.54 -21.92 15.63
CA ASP A 291 -2.94 -21.95 15.19
C ASP A 291 -3.21 -20.90 14.12
N GLY A 292 -2.62 -19.70 14.24
CA GLY A 292 -2.67 -18.65 13.23
C GLY A 292 -2.00 -19.05 11.91
N GLU A 293 -0.86 -19.74 11.99
CA GLU A 293 -0.19 -20.27 10.80
C GLU A 293 -1.03 -21.34 10.07
N SER A 294 -1.60 -22.28 10.83
CA SER A 294 -2.48 -23.32 10.28
C SER A 294 -3.71 -22.70 9.60
N ARG A 295 -4.29 -21.69 10.23
CA ARG A 295 -5.44 -20.98 9.67
C ARG A 295 -5.09 -20.16 8.42
N ALA A 296 -3.94 -19.52 8.40
CA ALA A 296 -3.45 -18.83 7.19
C ALA A 296 -3.29 -19.80 6.02
N GLU A 297 -2.77 -21.01 6.28
CA GLU A 297 -2.61 -22.06 5.28
C GLU A 297 -3.97 -22.58 4.77
N GLU A 298 -4.94 -22.82 5.66
CA GLU A 298 -6.30 -23.21 5.26
C GLU A 298 -6.95 -22.14 4.36
N LEU A 299 -6.86 -20.87 4.74
CA LEU A 299 -7.43 -19.76 3.97
C LEU A 299 -6.70 -19.54 2.64
N TYR A 300 -5.39 -19.74 2.61
CA TYR A 300 -4.62 -19.70 1.38
C TYR A 300 -5.05 -20.82 0.42
N ASN A 301 -5.16 -22.05 0.90
CA ASN A 301 -5.61 -23.18 0.06
C ASN A 301 -7.04 -22.96 -0.48
N GLN A 302 -7.94 -22.41 0.34
CA GLN A 302 -9.27 -22.02 -0.14
C GLN A 302 -9.20 -20.94 -1.22
N LEU A 303 -8.31 -19.98 -1.07
CA LEU A 303 -8.10 -18.92 -2.07
C LEU A 303 -7.60 -19.52 -3.41
N GLU A 304 -6.66 -20.49 -3.38
CA GLU A 304 -6.19 -21.20 -4.56
C GLU A 304 -7.34 -21.89 -5.32
N ASP A 305 -8.17 -22.65 -4.60
CA ASP A 305 -9.35 -23.35 -5.18
C ASP A 305 -10.33 -22.35 -5.83
N ASP A 306 -10.49 -21.17 -5.21
CA ASP A 306 -11.37 -20.11 -5.71
C ASP A 306 -10.79 -19.40 -6.94
N ILE A 307 -9.46 -19.18 -7.00
CA ILE A 307 -8.75 -18.63 -8.16
C ILE A 307 -8.93 -19.53 -9.38
N ASP A 308 -8.63 -20.82 -9.23
CA ASP A 308 -8.75 -21.79 -10.33
C ASP A 308 -10.16 -21.81 -10.94
N ARG A 309 -11.18 -21.56 -10.11
CA ARG A 309 -12.58 -21.54 -10.54
C ARG A 309 -13.01 -20.24 -11.23
N LEU A 310 -12.47 -19.08 -10.81
CA LEU A 310 -12.97 -17.76 -11.22
C LEU A 310 -12.05 -17.01 -12.18
N ILE A 311 -10.76 -17.30 -12.14
CA ILE A 311 -9.71 -16.53 -12.84
C ILE A 311 -8.97 -17.43 -13.84
N GLY A 312 -8.87 -18.76 -13.55
CA GLY A 312 -8.18 -19.81 -14.32
C GLY A 312 -8.75 -20.12 -15.69
#